data_44f2739b0cbba6f217a7226b836ef25d
#
_entry.id   44f2739b0cbba6f217a7226b836ef25d
#
_cell.length_a   1.000
_cell.length_b   1.000
_cell.length_c   1.000
_cell.angle_alpha   90.00
_cell.angle_beta   90.00
_cell.angle_gamma   90.00
#
_symmetry.space_group_name_H-M   'P 1'
#
loop_
_entity.id
_entity.type
_entity.pdbx_description
1 polymer ?
#
loop_
_entity_poly.entity_id
_entity_poly.type
_entity_poly.pdbx_seq_one_letter_code
_entity_poly.pdbx_strand_id
1 'polypeptide(L)'
;DSDYDVLDINGWDIKKALQLLHNSNPTVFEWCASPIVYWETEEFEWLKDILPQYFSVKKSLHHYWHTSETHYKTHLLSDEVNIKKYFYALRPLLAAKCILDKRSVPPMLFEELVEEELKMELVPEVNKLLDLKKTLPEMGKAPRIQIINDYIERELREIKVAAEVIEEQAVEWDGLNKLLLRMLVGE
;
A
#
# COMPACT_ATOMS: atom_id res chain seq x y z
N ASP A 1 -27.50 -17.09 18.43
CA ASP A 1 -26.38 -16.17 18.22
C ASP A 1 -26.39 -15.85 16.74
N SER A 2 -26.90 -14.68 16.40
CA SER A 2 -26.93 -14.20 15.03
C SER A 2 -25.62 -13.41 14.80
N ASP A 3 -24.62 -14.05 14.22
CA ASP A 3 -23.50 -13.37 13.60
C ASP A 3 -24.07 -12.62 12.38
N TYR A 4 -24.51 -11.39 12.60
CA TYR A 4 -24.69 -10.45 11.50
C TYR A 4 -23.29 -10.03 11.08
N ASP A 5 -22.83 -10.57 9.96
CA ASP A 5 -21.69 -10.00 9.25
C ASP A 5 -22.07 -8.56 8.90
N VAL A 6 -21.49 -7.62 9.64
CA VAL A 6 -21.68 -6.19 9.36
C VAL A 6 -20.86 -5.85 8.13
N LEU A 7 -21.53 -5.64 7.01
CA LEU A 7 -20.88 -5.16 5.81
C LEU A 7 -20.41 -3.71 6.02
N ASP A 8 -19.11 -3.50 6.08
CA ASP A 8 -18.49 -2.17 6.14
C ASP A 8 -18.27 -1.65 4.71
N ILE A 9 -19.02 -0.61 4.33
CA ILE A 9 -18.95 0.01 3.00
C ILE A 9 -18.35 1.40 3.14
N ASN A 10 -17.18 1.59 2.54
CA ASN A 10 -16.55 2.90 2.41
C ASN A 10 -16.56 3.36 0.96
N GLY A 11 -16.85 4.64 0.75
CA GLY A 11 -16.92 5.24 -0.58
C GLY A 11 -16.40 6.68 -0.63
N TRP A 12 -16.01 7.09 -1.81
CA TRP A 12 -15.66 8.48 -2.09
C TRP A 12 -16.57 9.04 -3.17
N ASP A 13 -16.94 10.30 -3.05
CA ASP A 13 -17.52 11.03 -4.17
C ASP A 13 -16.45 11.23 -5.26
N ILE A 14 -16.90 11.41 -6.50
CA ILE A 14 -16.00 11.47 -7.66
C ILE A 14 -15.00 12.61 -7.54
N LYS A 15 -15.36 13.78 -7.01
CA LYS A 15 -14.44 14.91 -6.88
C LYS A 15 -13.31 14.57 -5.92
N LYS A 16 -13.64 13.94 -4.79
CA LYS A 16 -12.64 13.45 -3.83
C LYS A 16 -11.75 12.40 -4.46
N ALA A 17 -12.31 11.44 -5.19
CA ALA A 17 -11.53 10.41 -5.88
C ALA A 17 -10.51 11.02 -6.87
N LEU A 18 -10.95 11.99 -7.69
CA LEU A 18 -10.06 12.68 -8.63
C LEU A 18 -9.00 13.55 -7.94
N GLN A 19 -9.33 14.19 -6.82
CA GLN A 19 -8.32 14.91 -6.02
C GLN A 19 -7.27 13.98 -5.44
N LEU A 20 -7.68 12.82 -4.93
CA LEU A 20 -6.77 11.81 -4.42
C LEU A 20 -5.89 11.24 -5.54
N LEU A 21 -6.46 11.02 -6.73
CA LEU A 21 -5.71 10.56 -7.90
C LEU A 21 -4.68 11.60 -8.34
N HIS A 22 -5.06 12.88 -8.47
CA HIS A 22 -4.14 13.97 -8.79
C HIS A 22 -2.95 14.06 -7.82
N ASN A 23 -3.21 13.79 -6.54
CA ASN A 23 -2.18 13.77 -5.50
C ASN A 23 -1.39 12.46 -5.46
N SER A 24 -1.67 11.52 -6.37
CA SER A 24 -1.05 10.19 -6.38
C SER A 24 -1.24 9.43 -5.06
N ASN A 25 -2.45 9.50 -4.48
CA ASN A 25 -2.74 8.79 -3.25
C ASN A 25 -2.76 7.27 -3.50
N PRO A 26 -1.92 6.47 -2.82
CA PRO A 26 -1.80 5.04 -3.07
C PRO A 26 -3.11 4.26 -2.95
N THR A 27 -4.02 4.66 -2.06
CA THR A 27 -5.30 3.96 -1.87
C THR A 27 -6.16 3.96 -3.13
N VAL A 28 -6.10 5.02 -3.96
CA VAL A 28 -6.83 5.04 -5.26
C VAL A 28 -6.32 3.93 -6.15
N PHE A 29 -5.00 3.79 -6.28
CA PHE A 29 -4.37 2.77 -7.11
C PHE A 29 -4.64 1.36 -6.57
N GLU A 30 -4.57 1.17 -5.25
CA GLU A 30 -4.89 -0.10 -4.59
C GLU A 30 -6.35 -0.52 -4.83
N TRP A 31 -7.30 0.41 -4.70
CA TRP A 31 -8.72 0.11 -4.95
C TRP A 31 -8.96 -0.26 -6.41
N CYS A 32 -8.33 0.45 -7.35
CA CYS A 32 -8.44 0.14 -8.78
C CYS A 32 -7.76 -1.17 -9.18
N ALA A 33 -6.77 -1.62 -8.40
CA ALA A 33 -6.06 -2.89 -8.59
C ALA A 33 -6.63 -4.04 -7.76
N SER A 34 -7.78 -3.86 -7.07
CA SER A 34 -8.37 -4.89 -6.25
C SER A 34 -8.74 -6.13 -7.09
N PRO A 35 -8.32 -7.34 -6.68
CA PRO A 35 -8.73 -8.57 -7.36
C PRO A 35 -10.19 -8.95 -7.10
N ILE A 36 -10.84 -8.29 -6.13
CA ILE A 36 -12.24 -8.53 -5.78
C ILE A 36 -13.06 -7.35 -6.29
N VAL A 37 -13.85 -7.61 -7.30
CA VAL A 37 -14.75 -6.62 -7.90
C VAL A 37 -16.19 -7.13 -7.76
N TYR A 38 -17.03 -6.42 -6.99
CA TYR A 38 -18.45 -6.76 -6.84
C TYR A 38 -19.30 -6.17 -7.95
N TRP A 39 -18.97 -4.99 -8.37
CA TRP A 39 -19.59 -4.28 -9.47
C TRP A 39 -18.63 -3.24 -10.04
N GLU A 40 -18.68 -3.07 -11.36
CA GLU A 40 -17.89 -2.10 -12.09
C GLU A 40 -18.76 -1.43 -13.18
N THR A 41 -18.52 -0.14 -13.41
CA THR A 41 -19.20 0.62 -14.45
C THR A 41 -18.23 1.07 -15.53
N GLU A 42 -18.76 1.49 -16.68
CA GLU A 42 -17.93 2.00 -17.77
C GLU A 42 -17.13 3.26 -17.37
N GLU A 43 -17.73 4.11 -16.54
CA GLU A 43 -17.08 5.31 -16.00
C GLU A 43 -15.86 4.96 -15.11
N PHE A 44 -15.92 3.83 -14.41
CA PHE A 44 -14.78 3.35 -13.62
C PHE A 44 -13.67 2.81 -14.51
N GLU A 45 -13.98 2.18 -15.65
CA GLU A 45 -12.98 1.81 -16.65
C GLU A 45 -12.27 3.04 -17.20
N TRP A 46 -13.00 4.12 -17.53
CA TRP A 46 -12.36 5.38 -17.97
C TRP A 46 -11.40 5.95 -16.91
N LEU A 47 -11.72 5.80 -15.62
CA LEU A 47 -10.82 6.19 -14.54
C LEU A 47 -9.56 5.32 -14.54
N LYS A 48 -9.70 4.00 -14.71
CA LYS A 48 -8.56 3.07 -14.76
C LYS A 48 -7.61 3.37 -15.92
N ASP A 49 -8.13 3.75 -17.07
CA ASP A 49 -7.35 4.09 -18.26
C ASP A 49 -6.39 5.27 -18.05
N ILE A 50 -6.78 6.23 -17.22
CA ILE A 50 -5.94 7.42 -16.97
C ILE A 50 -5.04 7.28 -15.72
N LEU A 51 -5.27 6.30 -14.86
CA LEU A 51 -4.50 6.08 -13.61
C LEU A 51 -2.98 6.17 -13.79
N PRO A 52 -2.36 5.50 -14.81
CA PRO A 52 -0.90 5.50 -14.96
C PRO A 52 -0.30 6.90 -15.13
N GLN A 53 -1.06 7.84 -15.70
CA GLN A 53 -0.61 9.21 -15.96
C GLN A 53 -0.46 10.02 -14.65
N TYR A 54 -1.14 9.59 -13.57
CA TYR A 54 -1.18 10.27 -12.27
C TYR A 54 -0.37 9.56 -11.20
N PHE A 55 0.34 8.49 -11.55
CA PHE A 55 1.20 7.79 -10.61
C PHE A 55 2.52 8.53 -10.43
N SER A 56 2.73 9.10 -9.25
CA SER A 56 4.01 9.71 -8.87
C SER A 56 4.85 8.74 -8.05
N VAL A 57 5.96 8.28 -8.61
CA VAL A 57 6.94 7.43 -7.92
C VAL A 57 7.37 8.08 -6.61
N LYS A 58 7.71 9.36 -6.63
CA LYS A 58 8.18 10.10 -5.45
C LYS A 58 7.13 10.14 -4.34
N LYS A 59 5.90 10.57 -4.66
CA LYS A 59 4.81 10.69 -3.65
C LYS A 59 4.44 9.33 -3.08
N SER A 60 4.28 8.31 -3.93
CA SER A 60 3.92 6.97 -3.51
C SER A 60 5.02 6.34 -2.64
N LEU A 61 6.28 6.50 -3.03
CA LEU A 61 7.42 6.04 -2.25
C LEU A 61 7.47 6.70 -0.86
N HIS A 62 7.32 8.02 -0.78
CA HIS A 62 7.27 8.73 0.50
C HIS A 62 6.09 8.26 1.38
N HIS A 63 4.93 8.03 0.79
CA HIS A 63 3.76 7.55 1.53
C HIS A 63 4.02 6.17 2.16
N TYR A 64 4.46 5.20 1.37
CA TYR A 64 4.71 3.85 1.87
C TYR A 64 5.89 3.79 2.83
N TRP A 65 6.96 4.52 2.56
CA TRP A 65 8.09 4.64 3.47
C TRP A 65 7.66 5.21 4.83
N HIS A 66 6.92 6.34 4.83
CA HIS A 66 6.44 6.98 6.06
C HIS A 66 5.47 6.08 6.84
N THR A 67 4.58 5.38 6.15
CA THR A 67 3.67 4.42 6.77
C THR A 67 4.43 3.29 7.46
N SER A 68 5.41 2.71 6.77
CA SER A 68 6.26 1.65 7.35
C SER A 68 7.06 2.17 8.55
N GLU A 69 7.71 3.33 8.42
CA GLU A 69 8.51 3.94 9.49
C GLU A 69 7.65 4.22 10.74
N THR A 70 6.46 4.76 10.55
CA THR A 70 5.52 5.07 11.64
C THR A 70 5.14 3.80 12.40
N HIS A 71 4.75 2.73 11.68
CA HIS A 71 4.40 1.46 12.32
C HIS A 71 5.58 0.81 13.02
N TYR A 72 6.76 0.85 12.41
CA TYR A 72 7.99 0.33 13.00
C TYR A 72 8.30 1.04 14.32
N LYS A 73 8.39 2.37 14.31
CA LYS A 73 8.74 3.18 15.50
C LYS A 73 7.70 3.08 16.61
N THR A 74 6.42 2.99 16.24
CA THR A 74 5.33 3.00 17.24
C THR A 74 5.11 1.64 17.89
N HIS A 75 5.33 0.54 17.15
CA HIS A 75 4.83 -0.76 17.57
C HIS A 75 5.88 -1.87 17.66
N LEU A 76 7.05 -1.74 17.03
CA LEU A 76 7.99 -2.85 16.88
C LEU A 76 9.29 -2.70 17.69
N LEU A 77 9.42 -1.65 18.50
CA LEU A 77 10.65 -1.41 19.28
C LEU A 77 10.61 -1.98 20.70
N SER A 78 9.45 -2.39 21.21
CA SER A 78 9.33 -3.03 22.53
C SER A 78 9.75 -4.50 22.50
N ASP A 79 10.04 -5.09 23.68
CA ASP A 79 10.46 -6.49 23.78
C ASP A 79 9.34 -7.47 23.41
N GLU A 80 8.08 -7.08 23.67
CA GLU A 80 6.90 -7.81 23.22
C GLU A 80 6.10 -6.96 22.24
N VAL A 81 5.77 -7.52 21.07
CA VAL A 81 5.07 -6.84 20.00
C VAL A 81 3.82 -7.62 19.57
N ASN A 82 2.81 -6.89 19.13
CA ASN A 82 1.67 -7.50 18.45
C ASN A 82 2.09 -7.96 17.06
N ILE A 83 1.92 -9.26 16.78
CA ILE A 83 2.35 -9.91 15.54
C ILE A 83 1.74 -9.26 14.30
N LYS A 84 0.48 -8.81 14.35
CA LYS A 84 -0.16 -8.12 13.22
C LYS A 84 0.55 -6.82 12.84
N LYS A 85 1.22 -6.16 13.79
CA LYS A 85 1.94 -4.89 13.51
C LYS A 85 3.17 -5.07 12.62
N TYR A 86 3.75 -6.27 12.57
CA TYR A 86 4.80 -6.58 11.59
C TYR A 86 4.29 -6.42 10.16
N PHE A 87 3.07 -6.89 9.85
CA PHE A 87 2.51 -6.76 8.50
C PHE A 87 2.20 -5.31 8.14
N TYR A 88 1.82 -4.48 9.13
CA TYR A 88 1.60 -3.04 8.92
C TYR A 88 2.88 -2.27 8.64
N ALA A 89 4.05 -2.80 9.04
CA ALA A 89 5.35 -2.24 8.68
C ALA A 89 5.92 -2.89 7.40
N LEU A 90 5.87 -4.22 7.28
CA LEU A 90 6.46 -4.97 6.16
C LEU A 90 5.76 -4.71 4.83
N ARG A 91 4.40 -4.72 4.80
CA ARG A 91 3.67 -4.51 3.55
C ARG A 91 4.03 -3.18 2.88
N PRO A 92 3.93 -2.02 3.56
CA PRO A 92 4.35 -0.75 2.94
C PRO A 92 5.85 -0.68 2.66
N LEU A 93 6.71 -1.35 3.44
CA LEU A 93 8.14 -1.43 3.14
C LEU A 93 8.40 -2.12 1.81
N LEU A 94 7.80 -3.29 1.59
CA LEU A 94 7.96 -4.05 0.35
C LEU A 94 7.32 -3.31 -0.84
N ALA A 95 6.16 -2.65 -0.63
CA ALA A 95 5.58 -1.79 -1.66
C ALA A 95 6.51 -0.63 -2.06
N ALA A 96 7.18 0.00 -1.09
CA ALA A 96 8.17 1.05 -1.37
C ALA A 96 9.37 0.50 -2.16
N LYS A 97 9.85 -0.72 -1.85
CA LYS A 97 10.92 -1.38 -2.60
C LYS A 97 10.48 -1.66 -4.04
N CYS A 98 9.30 -2.23 -4.23
CA CYS A 98 8.75 -2.50 -5.56
C CYS A 98 8.66 -1.20 -6.41
N ILE A 99 8.25 -0.08 -5.80
CA ILE A 99 8.23 1.22 -6.48
C ILE A 99 9.64 1.67 -6.86
N LEU A 100 10.64 1.48 -6.03
CA LEU A 100 12.03 1.81 -6.34
C LEU A 100 12.56 1.02 -7.54
N ASP A 101 12.26 -0.28 -7.57
CA ASP A 101 12.79 -1.20 -8.57
C ASP A 101 12.03 -1.09 -9.90
N LYS A 102 10.70 -1.03 -9.87
CA LYS A 102 9.85 -1.10 -11.06
C LYS A 102 9.32 0.25 -11.57
N ARG A 103 9.38 1.29 -10.73
CA ARG A 103 8.83 2.63 -11.04
C ARG A 103 7.33 2.62 -11.42
N SER A 104 6.57 1.67 -10.88
CA SER A 104 5.16 1.44 -11.16
C SER A 104 4.35 1.24 -9.88
N VAL A 105 3.02 1.16 -10.02
CA VAL A 105 2.11 0.81 -8.92
C VAL A 105 2.48 -0.56 -8.37
N PRO A 106 2.71 -0.70 -7.05
CA PRO A 106 3.05 -1.98 -6.44
C PRO A 106 1.84 -2.91 -6.39
N PRO A 107 2.06 -4.24 -6.36
CA PRO A 107 0.99 -5.20 -6.15
C PRO A 107 0.20 -4.96 -4.87
N MET A 108 -1.10 -5.24 -4.91
CA MET A 108 -1.96 -5.09 -3.72
C MET A 108 -1.76 -6.25 -2.74
N LEU A 109 -1.54 -7.46 -3.23
CA LEU A 109 -1.41 -8.66 -2.40
C LEU A 109 -0.05 -8.73 -1.71
N PHE A 110 -0.07 -9.05 -0.41
CA PHE A 110 1.16 -9.17 0.37
C PHE A 110 2.07 -10.31 -0.11
N GLU A 111 1.46 -11.40 -0.57
CA GLU A 111 2.18 -12.56 -1.09
C GLU A 111 3.00 -12.20 -2.34
N GLU A 112 2.43 -11.44 -3.26
CA GLU A 112 3.13 -10.95 -4.45
C GLU A 112 4.30 -10.05 -4.08
N LEU A 113 4.11 -9.15 -3.12
CA LEU A 113 5.19 -8.28 -2.61
C LEU A 113 6.31 -9.11 -1.94
N VAL A 114 5.98 -10.17 -1.22
CA VAL A 114 6.96 -11.07 -0.61
C VAL A 114 7.76 -11.81 -1.67
N GLU A 115 7.11 -12.35 -2.68
CA GLU A 115 7.76 -13.08 -3.77
C GLU A 115 8.71 -12.19 -4.58
N GLU A 116 8.33 -10.94 -4.81
CA GLU A 116 9.08 -10.01 -5.63
C GLU A 116 10.23 -9.32 -4.89
N GLU A 117 10.03 -8.92 -3.63
CA GLU A 117 10.89 -7.95 -2.95
C GLU A 117 11.57 -8.47 -1.67
N LEU A 118 11.05 -9.55 -1.08
CA LEU A 118 11.62 -10.04 0.16
C LEU A 118 12.89 -10.87 -0.11
N LYS A 119 13.96 -10.59 0.64
CA LYS A 119 15.17 -11.41 0.57
C LYS A 119 14.89 -12.85 0.99
N MET A 120 15.37 -13.81 0.22
CA MET A 120 15.11 -15.25 0.44
C MET A 120 15.44 -15.72 1.87
N GLU A 121 16.47 -15.14 2.48
CA GLU A 121 16.88 -15.45 3.87
C GLU A 121 15.81 -15.12 4.93
N LEU A 122 14.88 -14.19 4.63
CA LEU A 122 13.81 -13.76 5.54
C LEU A 122 12.49 -14.48 5.31
N VAL A 123 12.33 -15.15 4.17
CA VAL A 123 11.09 -15.85 3.83
C VAL A 123 10.66 -16.84 4.94
N PRO A 124 11.55 -17.64 5.53
CA PRO A 124 11.17 -18.55 6.62
C PRO A 124 10.60 -17.80 7.85
N GLU A 125 11.18 -16.64 8.19
CA GLU A 125 10.72 -15.86 9.36
C GLU A 125 9.38 -15.17 9.09
N VAL A 126 9.15 -14.68 7.87
CA VAL A 126 7.86 -14.11 7.47
C VAL A 126 6.78 -15.20 7.40
N ASN A 127 7.09 -16.40 6.94
CA ASN A 127 6.17 -17.54 6.98
C ASN A 127 5.78 -17.91 8.43
N LYS A 128 6.74 -17.92 9.36
CA LYS A 128 6.43 -18.11 10.79
C LYS A 128 5.48 -17.02 11.32
N LEU A 129 5.67 -15.76 10.91
CA LEU A 129 4.75 -14.67 11.26
C LEU A 129 3.34 -14.92 10.71
N LEU A 130 3.22 -15.40 9.47
CA LEU A 130 1.93 -15.73 8.86
C LEU A 130 1.21 -16.85 9.62
N ASP A 131 1.95 -17.87 10.07
CA ASP A 131 1.39 -18.96 10.86
C ASP A 131 0.98 -18.48 12.27
N LEU A 132 1.79 -17.65 12.92
CA LEU A 132 1.43 -17.02 14.19
C LEU A 132 0.18 -16.13 14.06
N LYS A 133 0.05 -15.38 12.96
CA LYS A 133 -1.14 -14.55 12.69
C LYS A 133 -2.42 -15.40 12.61
N LYS A 134 -2.34 -16.62 12.08
CA LYS A 134 -3.50 -17.52 11.96
C LYS A 134 -3.88 -18.15 13.30
N THR A 135 -2.92 -18.37 14.19
CA THR A 135 -3.11 -19.15 15.44
C THR A 135 -3.32 -18.26 16.67
N LEU A 136 -2.80 -17.04 16.66
CA LEU A 136 -2.92 -16.14 17.81
C LEU A 136 -4.21 -15.30 17.72
N PRO A 137 -4.82 -14.95 18.87
CA PRO A 137 -5.92 -14.00 18.91
C PRO A 137 -5.48 -12.64 18.37
N GLU A 138 -6.45 -11.78 18.05
CA GLU A 138 -6.21 -10.48 17.41
C GLU A 138 -5.22 -9.57 18.16
N MET A 139 -5.18 -9.65 19.49
CA MET A 139 -4.26 -8.92 20.36
C MET A 139 -3.02 -9.73 20.77
N GLY A 140 -2.75 -10.85 20.07
CA GLY A 140 -1.65 -11.74 20.41
C GLY A 140 -0.29 -11.04 20.33
N LYS A 141 0.45 -11.07 21.46
CA LYS A 141 1.81 -10.58 21.55
C LYS A 141 2.80 -11.74 21.52
N ALA A 142 3.96 -11.49 20.98
CA ALA A 142 5.10 -12.42 21.01
C ALA A 142 6.41 -11.62 21.20
N PRO A 143 7.50 -12.28 21.58
CA PRO A 143 8.81 -11.65 21.62
C PRO A 143 9.16 -11.02 20.27
N ARG A 144 9.83 -9.88 20.32
CA ARG A 144 10.33 -9.19 19.14
C ARG A 144 11.24 -10.09 18.30
N ILE A 145 11.02 -10.10 17.00
CA ILE A 145 11.82 -10.89 16.05
C ILE A 145 12.93 -10.00 15.49
N GLN A 146 14.11 -10.08 16.13
CA GLN A 146 15.21 -9.16 15.88
C GLN A 146 15.63 -9.12 14.40
N ILE A 147 15.71 -10.25 13.72
CA ILE A 147 16.13 -10.32 12.31
C ILE A 147 15.18 -9.54 11.38
N ILE A 148 13.87 -9.54 11.69
CA ILE A 148 12.88 -8.77 10.92
C ILE A 148 13.02 -7.28 11.25
N ASN A 149 13.25 -6.93 12.51
CA ASN A 149 13.47 -5.55 12.91
C ASN A 149 14.70 -4.96 12.24
N ASP A 150 15.82 -5.68 12.24
CA ASP A 150 17.08 -5.26 11.61
C ASP A 150 16.90 -5.07 10.09
N TYR A 151 16.11 -5.94 9.45
CA TYR A 151 15.77 -5.81 8.04
C TYR A 151 14.95 -4.54 7.79
N ILE A 152 13.86 -4.34 8.54
CA ILE A 152 13.00 -3.15 8.36
C ILE A 152 13.82 -1.87 8.53
N GLU A 153 14.63 -1.80 9.58
CA GLU A 153 15.43 -0.62 9.87
C GLU A 153 16.46 -0.32 8.77
N ARG A 154 17.11 -1.35 8.25
CA ARG A 154 18.07 -1.21 7.14
C ARG A 154 17.38 -0.72 5.87
N GLU A 155 16.31 -1.39 5.44
CA GLU A 155 15.60 -1.04 4.22
C GLU A 155 14.95 0.37 4.30
N LEU A 156 14.43 0.77 5.48
CA LEU A 156 13.93 2.13 5.68
C LEU A 156 15.02 3.19 5.46
N ARG A 157 16.25 2.93 5.88
CA ARG A 157 17.39 3.84 5.64
C ARG A 157 17.76 3.89 4.15
N GLU A 158 17.83 2.74 3.49
CA GLU A 158 18.16 2.64 2.07
C GLU A 158 17.12 3.33 1.19
N ILE A 159 15.83 3.07 1.45
CA ILE A 159 14.72 3.70 0.72
C ILE A 159 14.73 5.22 0.90
N LYS A 160 14.97 5.70 2.12
CA LYS A 160 15.04 7.14 2.39
C LYS A 160 16.09 7.85 1.53
N VAL A 161 17.30 7.30 1.48
CA VAL A 161 18.39 7.84 0.66
C VAL A 161 18.02 7.80 -0.82
N ALA A 162 17.47 6.67 -1.29
CA ALA A 162 17.06 6.54 -2.69
C ALA A 162 15.92 7.50 -3.08
N ALA A 163 15.02 7.82 -2.16
CA ALA A 163 13.91 8.75 -2.40
C ALA A 163 14.37 10.20 -2.61
N GLU A 164 15.50 10.61 -2.02
CA GLU A 164 16.02 11.98 -2.12
C GLU A 164 16.40 12.38 -3.55
N VAL A 165 16.83 11.43 -4.37
CA VAL A 165 17.26 11.67 -5.75
C VAL A 165 16.15 11.54 -6.80
N ILE A 166 14.94 11.15 -6.38
CA ILE A 166 13.80 10.99 -7.29
C ILE A 166 13.16 12.36 -7.52
N GLU A 167 13.11 12.77 -8.79
CA GLU A 167 12.42 13.99 -9.18
C GLU A 167 10.91 13.79 -9.21
N GLU A 168 10.17 14.82 -8.80
CA GLU A 168 8.71 14.84 -8.93
C GLU A 168 8.32 15.39 -10.28
N GLN A 169 7.45 14.70 -11.00
CA GLN A 169 6.83 15.20 -12.22
C GLN A 169 5.55 15.95 -11.87
N ALA A 170 5.40 17.16 -12.36
CA ALA A 170 4.15 17.90 -12.27
C ALA A 170 3.08 17.23 -13.15
N VAL A 171 1.88 17.10 -12.62
CA VAL A 171 0.75 16.51 -13.33
C VAL A 171 -0.36 17.55 -13.42
N GLU A 172 -0.90 17.74 -14.61
CA GLU A 172 -1.93 18.74 -14.89
C GLU A 172 -3.35 18.22 -14.60
N TRP A 173 -4.27 19.11 -14.30
CA TRP A 173 -5.67 18.80 -14.02
C TRP A 173 -6.50 18.49 -15.28
N ASP A 174 -6.01 18.83 -16.46
CA ASP A 174 -6.79 18.80 -17.69
C ASP A 174 -7.40 17.43 -18.01
N GLY A 175 -6.64 16.35 -17.82
CA GLY A 175 -7.13 14.99 -18.01
C GLY A 175 -8.28 14.63 -17.06
N LEU A 176 -8.13 14.99 -15.78
CA LEU A 176 -9.16 14.72 -14.76
C LEU A 176 -10.40 15.59 -14.95
N ASN A 177 -10.23 16.84 -15.38
CA ASN A 177 -11.36 17.71 -15.69
C ASN A 177 -12.17 17.19 -16.88
N LYS A 178 -11.49 16.71 -17.94
CA LYS A 178 -12.14 16.07 -19.10
C LYS A 178 -12.88 14.80 -18.67
N LEU A 179 -12.25 13.95 -17.86
CA LEU A 179 -12.88 12.75 -17.33
C LEU A 179 -14.14 13.09 -16.51
N LEU A 180 -14.06 14.07 -15.61
CA LEU A 180 -15.19 14.50 -14.82
C LEU A 180 -16.35 14.98 -15.69
N LEU A 181 -16.06 15.81 -16.70
CA LEU A 181 -17.08 16.29 -17.66
C LEU A 181 -17.72 15.12 -18.40
N ARG A 182 -16.93 14.18 -18.90
CA ARG A 182 -17.42 12.97 -19.57
C ARG A 182 -18.38 12.17 -18.68
N MET A 183 -18.00 11.95 -17.43
CA MET A 183 -18.86 11.24 -16.44
C MET A 183 -20.17 11.97 -16.14
N LEU A 184 -20.19 13.30 -16.21
CA LEU A 184 -21.37 14.11 -15.92
C LEU A 184 -22.32 14.24 -17.09
N VAL A 185 -21.81 14.24 -18.32
CA VAL A 185 -22.59 14.53 -19.55
C VAL A 185 -22.90 13.24 -20.31
N GLY A 186 -22.18 12.16 -20.06
CA GLY A 186 -22.41 10.87 -20.72
C GLY A 186 -21.96 10.81 -22.18
N GLU A 187 -20.91 11.60 -22.56
CA GLU A 187 -20.34 11.63 -23.92
C GLU A 187 -18.96 10.99 -23.97
#